data_d01501f587abadd7edf7677e7d982e54
#
_entry.id   d01501f587abadd7edf7677e7d982e54
#
_cell.length_a   1.000
_cell.length_b   1.000
_cell.length_c   1.000
_cell.angle_alpha   90.00
_cell.angle_beta   90.00
_cell.angle_gamma   90.00
#
_symmetry.space_group_name_H-M   'P 1'
#
loop_
_entity.id
_entity.type
_entity.pdbx_description
1 polymer ?
#
loop_
_entity_poly.entity_id
_entity_poly.type
_entity_poly.pdbx_seq_one_letter_code
_entity_poly.pdbx_strand_id
1 'polypeptide(L)'
;MRRMGPAGRWMGALLLFVAGCGGFHYEKLSPEAYPVTEDVAWLAGEPSRPYTVITRFRGAETSLCSLSQPYCSLYKEAAHHGADAIWVQRRESWTRPEQWVVIQGKMTRIPPATYEQIEGVFIRYK
;
A
#
# COMPACT_ATOMS: atom_id res chain seq x y z
N MET A 1 16.34 -31.91 4.34
CA MET A 1 16.02 -31.49 4.63
C MET A 1 15.96 -30.91 4.72
N ARG A 2 15.99 -30.79 4.53
CA ARG A 2 15.94 -30.29 4.80
C ARG A 2 15.88 -29.51 4.64
N ARG A 3 16.07 -29.15 4.57
CA ARG A 3 16.20 -28.45 4.63
C ARG A 3 15.97 -27.80 4.46
N MET A 4 16.13 -28.04 4.26
CA MET A 4 15.66 -27.20 4.09
C MET A 4 15.36 -26.04 4.74
N GLY A 5 15.59 -25.59 5.60
CA GLY A 5 15.28 -24.49 6.43
C GLY A 5 15.23 -23.14 5.74
N PRO A 6 16.22 -22.78 4.98
CA PRO A 6 16.19 -21.48 4.29
C PRO A 6 15.05 -21.36 3.30
N ALA A 7 14.69 -22.46 2.69
CA ALA A 7 13.57 -22.43 1.77
C ALA A 7 12.28 -22.02 2.44
N GLY A 8 12.11 -22.41 3.67
CA GLY A 8 10.91 -22.03 4.40
C GLY A 8 10.75 -20.54 4.56
N ARG A 9 11.83 -19.85 4.77
CA ARG A 9 11.78 -18.41 4.92
C ARG A 9 11.39 -17.72 3.61
N TRP A 10 11.86 -18.26 2.52
CA TRP A 10 11.45 -17.75 1.22
C TRP A 10 9.97 -17.86 1.02
N MET A 11 9.43 -18.97 1.39
CA MET A 11 8.01 -19.18 1.23
C MET A 11 7.21 -18.17 2.02
N GLY A 12 7.68 -17.84 3.21
CA GLY A 12 7.01 -16.84 4.00
C GLY A 12 6.96 -15.50 3.31
N ALA A 13 8.07 -15.10 2.70
CA ALA A 13 8.11 -13.82 1.98
C ALA A 13 7.14 -13.81 0.82
N LEU A 14 7.07 -14.90 0.10
CA LEU A 14 6.17 -14.98 -1.04
C LEU A 14 4.72 -14.86 -0.65
N LEU A 15 4.38 -15.42 0.49
CA LEU A 15 3.00 -15.35 0.97
C LEU A 15 2.51 -13.93 1.15
N LEU A 16 3.42 -13.03 1.45
CA LEU A 16 3.03 -11.64 1.63
C LEU A 16 2.48 -11.03 0.35
N PHE A 17 3.03 -11.44 -0.78
CA PHE A 17 2.54 -10.91 -2.05
C PHE A 17 1.18 -11.47 -2.40
N VAL A 18 0.97 -12.72 -2.09
CA VAL A 18 -0.28 -13.37 -2.43
C VAL A 18 -1.43 -12.77 -1.67
N ALA A 19 -1.18 -12.28 -0.48
CA ALA A 19 -2.22 -11.76 0.36
C ALA A 19 -2.83 -10.46 -0.17
N GLY A 20 -2.20 -9.84 -1.14
CA GLY A 20 -2.66 -8.53 -1.56
C GLY A 20 -3.74 -8.57 -2.59
N CYS A 21 -4.94 -8.83 -2.19
CA CYS A 21 -6.07 -8.77 -3.07
C CYS A 21 -6.68 -7.37 -2.96
N GLY A 22 -6.22 -6.44 -3.78
CA GLY A 22 -6.75 -5.08 -3.73
C GLY A 22 -6.32 -4.32 -2.49
N GLY A 23 -5.06 -4.31 -2.20
CA GLY A 23 -4.54 -3.58 -1.07
C GLY A 23 -3.12 -3.15 -1.35
N PHE A 24 -2.38 -2.89 -0.31
CA PHE A 24 -1.01 -2.44 -0.43
C PHE A 24 -0.05 -3.53 -0.03
N HIS A 25 1.08 -3.53 -0.70
CA HIS A 25 2.21 -4.39 -0.37
C HIS A 25 3.26 -3.54 0.31
N TYR A 26 3.85 -4.08 1.36
CA TYR A 26 4.84 -3.36 2.14
C TYR A 26 6.14 -4.13 2.16
N GLU A 27 7.23 -3.42 1.95
CA GLU A 27 8.55 -4.00 2.03
C GLU A 27 9.33 -3.23 3.10
N LYS A 28 9.59 -3.89 4.21
CA LYS A 28 10.33 -3.26 5.29
C LYS A 28 11.80 -3.19 4.92
N LEU A 29 12.35 -1.99 4.90
CA LEU A 29 13.73 -1.76 4.50
C LEU A 29 14.66 -1.60 5.68
N SER A 30 14.12 -1.22 6.83
CA SER A 30 14.90 -1.07 8.05
C SER A 30 14.67 -2.27 8.94
N PRO A 31 15.72 -2.88 9.49
CA PRO A 31 15.54 -4.02 10.39
C PRO A 31 15.02 -3.63 11.76
N GLU A 32 15.03 -2.35 12.07
CA GLU A 32 14.62 -1.90 13.39
C GLU A 32 13.11 -1.80 13.50
N ALA A 33 12.62 -1.99 14.72
CA ALA A 33 11.23 -1.76 15.04
C ALA A 33 11.13 -0.40 15.71
N TYR A 34 10.17 0.39 15.28
CA TYR A 34 9.99 1.72 15.82
C TYR A 34 8.64 1.80 16.54
N PRO A 35 8.54 2.64 17.57
CA PRO A 35 7.26 2.79 18.27
C PRO A 35 6.20 3.38 17.35
N VAL A 36 4.97 3.00 17.60
CA VAL A 36 3.82 3.51 16.84
C VAL A 36 3.77 5.02 16.95
N THR A 37 3.53 5.68 15.83
CA THR A 37 3.39 7.13 15.80
C THR A 37 1.92 7.50 15.73
N GLU A 38 1.58 8.70 16.19
CA GLU A 38 0.20 9.15 16.19
C GLU A 38 -0.15 10.01 14.99
N ASP A 39 0.77 10.89 14.63
CA ASP A 39 0.55 11.79 13.51
C ASP A 39 1.52 11.46 12.39
N VAL A 40 0.95 11.18 11.22
CA VAL A 40 1.76 10.87 10.06
C VAL A 40 1.41 11.88 8.98
N ALA A 41 2.42 12.56 8.46
CA ALA A 41 2.23 13.57 7.44
C ALA A 41 2.22 12.94 6.06
N TRP A 42 1.52 13.57 5.13
CA TRP A 42 1.53 13.17 3.72
C TRP A 42 2.44 14.14 2.96
N LEU A 43 3.38 13.59 2.22
CA LEU A 43 4.33 14.40 1.45
C LEU A 43 4.18 14.11 -0.02
N ALA A 44 4.12 15.18 -0.82
CA ALA A 44 4.08 15.07 -2.27
C ALA A 44 5.46 15.15 -2.88
N GLY A 45 6.45 15.57 -2.12
CA GLY A 45 7.80 15.71 -2.62
C GLY A 45 8.81 15.27 -1.58
N GLU A 46 10.07 15.28 -1.97
CA GLU A 46 11.13 14.85 -1.09
C GLU A 46 11.19 15.72 0.16
N PRO A 47 11.37 15.10 1.34
CA PRO A 47 11.45 15.88 2.58
C PRO A 47 12.64 16.82 2.56
N SER A 48 12.47 17.96 3.24
CA SER A 48 13.52 18.96 3.29
C SER A 48 14.51 18.75 4.44
N ARG A 49 14.25 17.80 5.30
CA ARG A 49 15.11 17.52 6.43
C ARG A 49 15.60 16.07 6.35
N PRO A 50 16.72 15.76 7.03
CA PRO A 50 17.24 14.40 6.98
C PRO A 50 16.24 13.36 7.42
N TYR A 51 16.24 12.24 6.75
CA TYR A 51 15.27 11.18 7.01
C TYR A 51 15.86 9.81 6.69
N THR A 52 15.20 8.78 7.20
CA THR A 52 15.51 7.41 6.90
C THR A 52 14.27 6.77 6.27
N VAL A 53 14.47 6.04 5.18
CA VAL A 53 13.39 5.29 4.57
C VAL A 53 13.26 3.96 5.32
N ILE A 54 12.11 3.72 5.91
CA ILE A 54 11.92 2.52 6.72
C ILE A 54 11.10 1.45 6.02
N THR A 55 10.22 1.81 5.10
CA THR A 55 9.36 0.86 4.42
C THR A 55 9.01 1.42 3.05
N ARG A 56 8.94 0.54 2.07
CA ARG A 56 8.45 0.88 0.73
C ARG A 56 7.06 0.30 0.58
N PHE A 57 6.17 1.02 -0.05
CA PHE A 57 4.83 0.52 -0.29
C PHE A 57 4.44 0.69 -1.75
N ARG A 58 3.50 -0.16 -2.17
CA ARG A 58 2.95 -0.09 -3.52
C ARG A 58 1.59 -0.77 -3.50
N GLY A 59 0.64 -0.20 -4.18
CA GLY A 59 -0.65 -0.83 -4.27
C GLY A 59 -1.74 0.08 -4.73
N ALA A 60 -2.93 -0.46 -4.74
CA ALA A 60 -4.12 0.26 -5.15
C ALA A 60 -5.18 0.13 -4.08
N GLU A 61 -5.92 1.17 -3.89
CA GLU A 61 -7.01 1.14 -2.95
C GLU A 61 -8.20 1.88 -3.53
N THR A 62 -9.32 1.19 -3.61
CA THR A 62 -10.58 1.84 -3.92
C THR A 62 -11.08 2.32 -2.59
N SER A 63 -10.74 3.50 -2.25
CA SER A 63 -10.91 3.92 -0.91
C SER A 63 -12.33 4.11 -0.50
N LEU A 64 -12.64 3.47 0.53
CA LEU A 64 -13.88 3.71 1.21
C LEU A 64 -13.62 3.88 2.68
N CYS A 65 -12.42 4.25 3.01
CA CYS A 65 -12.04 4.36 4.40
C CYS A 65 -12.85 5.43 5.08
N SER A 66 -12.60 6.64 4.73
CA SER A 66 -13.23 7.76 5.36
C SER A 66 -13.22 8.89 4.37
N LEU A 67 -14.25 9.71 4.39
CA LEU A 67 -14.33 10.84 3.50
C LEU A 67 -13.22 11.84 3.77
N SER A 68 -12.76 11.89 4.99
CA SER A 68 -11.76 12.87 5.37
C SER A 68 -10.33 12.37 5.24
N GLN A 69 -10.16 11.09 4.91
CA GLN A 69 -8.82 10.52 4.92
C GLN A 69 -8.64 9.45 3.86
N PRO A 70 -8.19 9.85 2.69
CA PRO A 70 -7.91 8.88 1.63
C PRO A 70 -6.81 7.94 2.07
N TYR A 71 -6.88 6.71 1.57
CA TYR A 71 -5.85 5.70 1.87
C TYR A 71 -5.68 5.45 3.36
N CYS A 72 -6.78 5.34 4.09
CA CYS A 72 -6.67 5.20 5.53
C CYS A 72 -5.95 3.92 5.96
N SER A 73 -6.02 2.86 5.17
CA SER A 73 -5.28 1.66 5.50
C SER A 73 -3.78 1.90 5.41
N LEU A 74 -3.37 2.70 4.43
CA LEU A 74 -1.98 3.08 4.28
C LEU A 74 -1.51 3.94 5.46
N TYR A 75 -2.36 4.87 5.88
CA TYR A 75 -2.06 5.73 7.01
C TYR A 75 -1.88 4.90 8.29
N LYS A 76 -2.80 3.97 8.53
CA LYS A 76 -2.71 3.12 9.71
C LYS A 76 -1.45 2.28 9.70
N GLU A 77 -1.10 1.76 8.55
CA GLU A 77 0.09 0.93 8.43
C GLU A 77 1.35 1.76 8.67
N ALA A 78 1.37 2.98 8.15
CA ALA A 78 2.51 3.88 8.38
C ALA A 78 2.69 4.17 9.87
N ALA A 79 1.59 4.45 10.55
CA ALA A 79 1.64 4.70 11.98
C ALA A 79 2.15 3.48 12.75
N HIS A 80 1.69 2.30 12.35
CA HIS A 80 2.13 1.05 12.96
C HIS A 80 3.61 0.81 12.77
N HIS A 81 4.16 1.23 11.63
CA HIS A 81 5.59 1.08 11.37
C HIS A 81 6.41 2.16 12.05
N GLY A 82 5.77 3.11 12.72
CA GLY A 82 6.49 4.19 13.38
C GLY A 82 6.97 5.26 12.44
N ALA A 83 6.27 5.46 11.33
CA ALA A 83 6.66 6.47 10.36
C ALA A 83 6.26 7.86 10.81
N ASP A 84 7.06 8.83 10.45
CA ASP A 84 6.73 10.23 10.65
C ASP A 84 5.98 10.80 9.46
N ALA A 85 6.19 10.23 8.27
CA ALA A 85 5.55 10.72 7.08
C ALA A 85 5.44 9.64 6.01
N ILE A 86 4.49 9.83 5.11
CA ILE A 86 4.30 9.00 3.94
C ILE A 86 4.66 9.86 2.73
N TRP A 87 5.65 9.43 1.97
CA TRP A 87 6.06 10.15 0.78
C TRP A 87 5.56 9.38 -0.43
N VAL A 88 4.54 9.94 -1.09
CA VAL A 88 3.99 9.35 -2.29
C VAL A 88 4.86 9.77 -3.46
N GLN A 89 5.57 8.82 -4.05
CA GLN A 89 6.53 9.11 -5.11
C GLN A 89 5.93 8.94 -6.50
N ARG A 90 4.90 8.11 -6.61
CA ARG A 90 4.31 7.83 -7.91
C ARG A 90 2.82 7.57 -7.74
N ARG A 91 2.05 8.13 -8.63
CA ARG A 91 0.59 7.97 -8.61
C ARG A 91 0.09 7.77 -10.03
N GLU A 92 -0.74 6.77 -10.23
CA GLU A 92 -1.36 6.50 -11.51
C GLU A 92 -2.84 6.27 -11.30
N SER A 93 -3.63 6.77 -12.23
CA SER A 93 -5.07 6.66 -12.13
C SER A 93 -5.60 6.23 -13.48
N TRP A 94 -6.58 5.32 -13.48
CA TRP A 94 -7.21 4.91 -14.73
C TRP A 94 -8.67 4.61 -14.46
N THR A 95 -9.46 4.73 -15.53
CA THR A 95 -10.89 4.50 -15.45
C THR A 95 -11.28 3.34 -16.36
N ARG A 96 -11.98 2.38 -15.81
CA ARG A 96 -12.59 1.32 -16.60
C ARG A 96 -13.94 1.85 -17.09
N PRO A 97 -14.19 1.84 -18.39
CA PRO A 97 -15.47 2.33 -18.90
C PRO A 97 -16.62 1.42 -18.53
N GLU A 98 -17.82 1.93 -18.68
CA GLU A 98 -19.02 1.14 -18.51
C GLU A 98 -19.00 -0.04 -19.46
N GLN A 99 -19.47 -1.18 -18.98
CA GLN A 99 -19.52 -2.40 -19.76
C GLN A 99 -20.88 -3.05 -19.62
N TRP A 100 -21.27 -3.77 -20.68
CA TRP A 100 -22.47 -4.58 -20.66
C TRP A 100 -22.05 -6.01 -20.88
N VAL A 101 -22.42 -6.89 -19.98
CA VAL A 101 -22.05 -8.29 -20.05
C VAL A 101 -23.28 -9.14 -19.81
N VAL A 102 -23.20 -10.39 -20.25
CA VAL A 102 -24.30 -11.35 -20.02
C VAL A 102 -23.91 -12.17 -18.80
N ILE A 103 -24.73 -12.09 -17.78
CA ILE A 103 -24.55 -12.87 -16.56
C ILE A 103 -25.82 -13.68 -16.37
N GLN A 104 -25.67 -15.00 -16.37
CA GLN A 104 -26.79 -15.91 -16.22
C GLN A 104 -27.89 -15.63 -17.25
N GLY A 105 -27.49 -15.38 -18.50
CA GLY A 105 -28.42 -15.12 -19.57
C GLY A 105 -29.06 -13.74 -19.56
N LYS A 106 -28.62 -12.86 -18.71
CA LYS A 106 -29.21 -11.55 -18.54
C LYS A 106 -28.21 -10.46 -18.82
N MET A 107 -28.59 -9.47 -19.62
CA MET A 107 -27.73 -8.32 -19.87
C MET A 107 -27.57 -7.53 -18.58
N THR A 108 -26.34 -7.37 -18.15
CA THR A 108 -26.05 -6.70 -16.91
C THR A 108 -25.10 -5.56 -17.16
N ARG A 109 -25.41 -4.39 -16.61
CA ARG A 109 -24.56 -3.22 -16.71
C ARG A 109 -23.53 -3.24 -15.59
N ILE A 110 -22.26 -3.09 -15.97
CA ILE A 110 -21.20 -2.90 -15.01
C ILE A 110 -20.80 -1.43 -15.10
N PRO A 111 -21.02 -0.65 -14.04
CA PRO A 111 -20.74 0.79 -14.10
C PRO A 111 -19.25 1.07 -14.23
N PRO A 112 -18.89 2.26 -14.71
CA PRO A 112 -17.49 2.63 -14.79
C PRO A 112 -16.88 2.71 -13.39
N ALA A 113 -15.58 2.43 -13.30
CA ALA A 113 -14.87 2.49 -12.04
C ALA A 113 -13.53 3.16 -12.24
N THR A 114 -13.14 3.98 -11.29
CA THR A 114 -11.84 4.63 -11.32
C THR A 114 -10.95 3.98 -10.28
N TYR A 115 -9.75 3.65 -10.72
CA TYR A 115 -8.75 3.01 -9.87
C TYR A 115 -7.56 3.93 -9.73
N GLU A 116 -6.96 3.90 -8.57
CA GLU A 116 -5.77 4.70 -8.31
C GLU A 116 -4.71 3.82 -7.70
N GLN A 117 -3.52 3.85 -8.27
CA GLN A 117 -2.39 3.09 -7.77
C GLN A 117 -1.31 4.05 -7.34
N ILE A 118 -0.76 3.82 -6.17
CA ILE A 118 0.31 4.67 -5.67
C ILE A 118 1.45 3.82 -5.17
N GLU A 119 2.64 4.41 -5.19
CA GLU A 119 3.79 3.79 -4.57
C GLU A 119 4.66 4.88 -3.96
N GLY A 120 5.36 4.52 -2.92
CA GLY A 120 6.19 5.46 -2.21
C GLY A 120 6.87 4.80 -1.03
N VAL A 121 7.19 5.61 -0.05
CA VAL A 121 7.92 5.13 1.12
C VAL A 121 7.36 5.74 2.40
N PHE A 122 7.57 5.01 3.49
CA PHE A 122 7.38 5.54 4.84
C PHE A 122 8.75 6.00 5.31
N ILE A 123 8.79 7.16 5.93
CA ILE A 123 10.05 7.72 6.39
C ILE A 123 9.98 8.12 7.86
N ARG A 124 11.15 8.14 8.49
CA ARG A 124 11.32 8.71 9.82
C ARG A 124 12.36 9.81 9.71
N TYR A 125 12.10 10.91 10.36
CA TYR A 125 13.08 11.98 10.42
C TYR A 125 14.20 11.62 11.39
N LYS A 126 15.39 12.04 11.05
CA LYS A 126 16.55 11.84 11.92
C LYS A 126 16.62 12.86 13.02
#